data_9c613e0cca50cc1239fdca7a133dabe2
#
_entry.id   9c613e0cca50cc1239fdca7a133dabe2
#
_cell.length_a   1.000
_cell.length_b   1.000
_cell.length_c   1.000
_cell.angle_alpha   90.00
_cell.angle_beta   90.00
_cell.angle_gamma   90.00
#
_symmetry.space_group_name_H-M   'P 1'
#
loop_
_entity.id
_entity.type
_entity.pdbx_description
1 polymer ?
#
loop_
_entity_poly.entity_id
_entity_poly.type
_entity_poly.pdbx_seq_one_letter_code
_entity_poly.pdbx_strand_id
1 'polypeptide(L)'
;PGEVYGMALNLEEDMVGAVMLGDDRGIKEGDVVKRTGNVVSVPVGDALIGRVVNALGQPIDGKGPINTNKTRPVESEATGIMARKSVHAMIPIGKGQRELVIGDRQTGKTSICIDTILNQKGKDVICIYVAIGQKRSTVAQLVNTLEKGGAMDYTIVVSASASESAPLQFIAMGEEFMFEGKHVLIVYDDLTKHAVAYREMSLLLKRPPGREAYPGDVFYLHSRLLERAAKLSDELGGGSITALPIIETQAG
;
A
#
# COMPACT_ATOMS: atom_id res chain seq x y z
N PRO A 1 27.58 4.82 -5.64
CA PRO A 1 26.27 4.66 -6.24
C PRO A 1 25.54 3.58 -5.47
N GLY A 2 24.37 3.91 -4.90
CA GLY A 2 23.58 2.95 -4.17
C GLY A 2 23.03 1.87 -5.11
N GLU A 3 22.81 0.66 -4.62
CA GLU A 3 22.14 -0.39 -5.37
C GLU A 3 20.70 0.04 -5.63
N VAL A 4 20.27 0.03 -6.90
CA VAL A 4 18.91 0.32 -7.30
C VAL A 4 18.26 -1.01 -7.67
N TYR A 5 17.07 -1.25 -7.11
CA TYR A 5 16.31 -2.47 -7.35
C TYR A 5 15.25 -2.23 -8.42
N GLY A 6 14.97 -3.23 -9.24
CA GLY A 6 13.89 -3.22 -10.21
C GLY A 6 13.02 -4.46 -10.07
N MET A 7 11.76 -4.34 -10.42
CA MET A 7 10.83 -5.46 -10.52
C MET A 7 10.56 -5.79 -11.98
N ALA A 8 10.86 -7.03 -12.38
CA ALA A 8 10.53 -7.52 -13.72
C ALA A 8 9.01 -7.69 -13.85
N LEU A 9 8.42 -7.07 -14.86
CA LEU A 9 6.98 -7.12 -15.14
C LEU A 9 6.62 -7.82 -16.44
N ASN A 10 7.43 -7.60 -17.49
CA ASN A 10 7.24 -8.26 -18.77
C ASN A 10 8.47 -9.11 -19.05
N LEU A 11 8.23 -10.38 -19.36
CA LEU A 11 9.26 -11.33 -19.79
C LEU A 11 8.99 -11.64 -21.26
N GLU A 12 9.85 -11.17 -22.14
CA GLU A 12 9.81 -11.42 -23.56
C GLU A 12 11.01 -12.31 -23.97
N GLU A 13 11.05 -12.80 -25.18
CA GLU A 13 12.06 -13.76 -25.62
C GLU A 13 13.48 -13.18 -25.53
N ASP A 14 13.66 -11.91 -25.92
CA ASP A 14 14.94 -11.21 -25.96
C ASP A 14 15.05 -10.05 -24.97
N MET A 15 14.01 -9.75 -24.21
CA MET A 15 13.92 -8.53 -23.44
C MET A 15 13.15 -8.72 -22.14
N VAL A 16 13.55 -7.99 -21.09
CA VAL A 16 12.84 -7.94 -19.83
C VAL A 16 12.41 -6.50 -19.56
N GLY A 17 11.09 -6.26 -19.53
CA GLY A 17 10.54 -4.99 -19.07
C GLY A 17 10.54 -4.94 -17.55
N ALA A 18 11.30 -4.02 -16.97
CA ALA A 18 11.40 -3.86 -15.52
C ALA A 18 11.00 -2.45 -15.09
N VAL A 19 10.38 -2.34 -13.91
CA VAL A 19 10.10 -1.07 -13.24
C VAL A 19 11.11 -0.85 -12.13
N MET A 20 11.75 0.31 -12.12
CA MET A 20 12.71 0.67 -11.09
C MET A 20 11.97 1.06 -9.79
N LEU A 21 12.47 0.54 -8.69
CA LEU A 21 11.93 0.78 -7.34
C LEU A 21 12.87 1.75 -6.61
N GLY A 22 12.80 3.05 -6.96
CA GLY A 22 13.64 4.10 -6.37
C GLY A 22 14.13 5.13 -7.39
N ASP A 23 15.21 5.84 -7.04
CA ASP A 23 15.81 6.88 -7.88
C ASP A 23 16.62 6.25 -9.04
N ASP A 24 16.16 6.43 -10.25
CA ASP A 24 16.74 5.90 -11.49
C ASP A 24 17.75 6.84 -12.19
N ARG A 25 17.91 8.07 -11.67
CA ARG A 25 18.77 9.11 -12.30
C ARG A 25 20.23 8.71 -12.47
N GLY A 26 20.69 7.70 -11.74
CA GLY A 26 22.05 7.17 -11.85
C GLY A 26 22.24 6.04 -12.87
N ILE A 27 21.15 5.51 -13.45
CA ILE A 27 21.18 4.34 -14.35
C ILE A 27 21.44 4.80 -15.78
N LYS A 28 22.35 4.10 -16.47
CA LYS A 28 22.75 4.39 -17.85
C LYS A 28 22.70 3.14 -18.69
N GLU A 29 22.56 3.34 -20.01
CA GLU A 29 22.75 2.26 -20.98
C GLU A 29 24.12 1.61 -20.82
N GLY A 30 24.15 0.29 -20.79
CA GLY A 30 25.36 -0.51 -20.56
C GLY A 30 25.64 -0.88 -19.09
N ASP A 31 24.84 -0.38 -18.14
CA ASP A 31 24.97 -0.79 -16.74
C ASP A 31 24.63 -2.29 -16.54
N VAL A 32 25.34 -2.93 -15.64
CA VAL A 32 25.16 -4.36 -15.37
C VAL A 32 23.96 -4.58 -14.44
N VAL A 33 23.01 -5.38 -14.91
CA VAL A 33 21.85 -5.83 -14.12
C VAL A 33 22.08 -7.24 -13.62
N LYS A 34 21.85 -7.47 -12.33
CA LYS A 34 21.95 -8.78 -11.69
C LYS A 34 20.60 -9.25 -11.19
N ARG A 35 20.25 -10.49 -11.46
CA ARG A 35 19.04 -11.12 -10.91
C ARG A 35 19.26 -11.40 -9.41
N THR A 36 18.33 -10.96 -8.57
CA THR A 36 18.36 -11.22 -7.12
C THR A 36 17.98 -12.67 -6.77
N GLY A 37 17.20 -13.32 -7.64
CA GLY A 37 16.62 -14.65 -7.38
C GLY A 37 15.46 -14.66 -6.37
N ASN A 38 15.07 -13.51 -5.87
CA ASN A 38 14.00 -13.36 -4.87
C ASN A 38 12.78 -12.66 -5.46
N VAL A 39 11.60 -13.03 -4.96
CA VAL A 39 10.35 -12.30 -5.20
C VAL A 39 10.39 -10.99 -4.40
N VAL A 40 9.84 -9.92 -4.97
CA VAL A 40 9.77 -8.64 -4.27
C VAL A 40 9.01 -8.81 -2.97
N SER A 41 9.67 -8.49 -1.87
CA SER A 41 9.16 -8.65 -0.51
C SER A 41 9.40 -7.39 0.30
N VAL A 42 8.56 -7.16 1.28
CA VAL A 42 8.67 -6.03 2.22
C VAL A 42 8.92 -6.54 3.63
N PRO A 43 9.65 -5.79 4.46
CA PRO A 43 9.76 -6.09 5.89
C PRO A 43 8.38 -6.00 6.55
N VAL A 44 8.13 -6.85 7.54
CA VAL A 44 6.86 -6.91 8.28
C VAL A 44 7.10 -7.09 9.77
N GLY A 45 6.05 -6.89 10.57
CA GLY A 45 6.04 -7.07 12.01
C GLY A 45 6.10 -5.78 12.82
N ASP A 46 6.11 -5.92 14.14
CA ASP A 46 5.97 -4.83 15.12
C ASP A 46 7.07 -3.74 14.99
N ALA A 47 8.26 -4.08 14.45
CA ALA A 47 9.33 -3.12 14.23
C ALA A 47 8.99 -1.99 13.22
N LEU A 48 7.90 -2.12 12.48
CA LEU A 48 7.38 -1.10 11.56
C LEU A 48 6.45 -0.09 12.25
N ILE A 49 5.91 -0.41 13.41
CA ILE A 49 4.98 0.48 14.13
C ILE A 49 5.72 1.75 14.53
N GLY A 50 5.12 2.91 14.29
CA GLY A 50 5.72 4.22 14.55
C GLY A 50 6.72 4.68 13.49
N ARG A 51 6.89 3.93 12.39
CA ARG A 51 7.85 4.23 11.33
C ARG A 51 7.16 4.81 10.10
N VAL A 52 7.95 5.58 9.34
CA VAL A 52 7.58 6.04 7.99
C VAL A 52 8.52 5.37 6.99
N VAL A 53 7.93 4.62 6.07
CA VAL A 53 8.67 3.81 5.10
C VAL A 53 8.27 4.13 3.66
N ASN A 54 9.15 3.81 2.71
CA ASN A 54 8.82 3.84 1.29
C ASN A 54 8.06 2.57 0.86
N ALA A 55 7.75 2.44 -0.43
CA ALA A 55 7.05 1.29 -1.01
C ALA A 55 7.76 -0.06 -0.82
N LEU A 56 9.07 -0.08 -0.63
CA LEU A 56 9.86 -1.27 -0.34
C LEU A 56 9.99 -1.58 1.17
N GLY A 57 9.33 -0.78 2.03
CA GLY A 57 9.46 -0.90 3.48
C GLY A 57 10.78 -0.35 4.03
N GLN A 58 11.55 0.40 3.24
CA GLN A 58 12.77 1.04 3.71
C GLN A 58 12.42 2.32 4.49
N PRO A 59 13.08 2.57 5.64
CA PRO A 59 12.77 3.73 6.48
C PRO A 59 13.18 5.04 5.79
N ILE A 60 12.29 6.02 5.85
CA ILE A 60 12.51 7.39 5.32
C ILE A 60 12.31 8.46 6.40
N ASP A 61 12.15 8.05 7.65
CA ASP A 61 11.88 8.90 8.82
C ASP A 61 13.13 9.36 9.56
N GLY A 62 14.31 8.96 9.12
CA GLY A 62 15.58 9.30 9.78
C GLY A 62 15.82 8.59 11.12
N LYS A 63 14.96 7.66 11.54
CA LYS A 63 15.06 6.91 12.81
C LYS A 63 15.96 5.67 12.73
N GLY A 64 16.77 5.56 11.67
CA GLY A 64 17.67 4.41 11.47
C GLY A 64 17.00 3.17 10.87
N PRO A 65 17.72 2.05 10.74
CA PRO A 65 17.22 0.84 10.10
C PRO A 65 16.07 0.19 10.88
N ILE A 66 15.24 -0.58 10.18
CA ILE A 66 14.17 -1.39 10.79
C ILE A 66 14.74 -2.76 11.10
N ASN A 67 14.79 -3.10 12.38
CA ASN A 67 15.34 -4.36 12.86
C ASN A 67 14.25 -5.45 12.83
N THR A 68 14.05 -6.07 11.68
CA THR A 68 13.18 -7.24 11.51
C THR A 68 13.81 -8.22 10.54
N ASN A 69 13.70 -9.51 10.86
CA ASN A 69 14.08 -10.59 9.96
C ASN A 69 12.88 -11.18 9.21
N LYS A 70 11.68 -10.68 9.52
CA LYS A 70 10.45 -11.12 8.87
C LYS A 70 10.24 -10.33 7.59
N THR A 71 9.97 -11.02 6.50
CA THR A 71 9.58 -10.43 5.22
C THR A 71 8.36 -11.15 4.65
N ARG A 72 7.56 -10.43 3.86
CA ARG A 72 6.41 -11.00 3.15
C ARG A 72 6.43 -10.57 1.70
N PRO A 73 6.12 -11.47 0.74
CA PRO A 73 5.96 -11.11 -0.66
C PRO A 73 4.92 -10.00 -0.82
N VAL A 74 5.20 -9.05 -1.70
CA VAL A 74 4.27 -7.95 -2.02
C VAL A 74 3.03 -8.50 -2.72
N GLU A 75 3.24 -9.44 -3.64
CA GLU A 75 2.16 -10.17 -4.31
C GLU A 75 1.84 -11.46 -3.55
N SER A 76 0.60 -11.61 -3.13
CA SER A 76 0.07 -12.84 -2.55
C SER A 76 -1.41 -13.00 -2.94
N GLU A 77 -1.88 -14.22 -2.96
CA GLU A 77 -3.29 -14.50 -3.17
C GLU A 77 -4.13 -14.05 -1.98
N ALA A 78 -5.33 -13.55 -2.28
CA ALA A 78 -6.29 -13.21 -1.24
C ALA A 78 -6.78 -14.48 -0.52
N THR A 79 -7.09 -14.34 0.77
CA THR A 79 -7.64 -15.43 1.57
C THR A 79 -8.94 -15.94 0.95
N GLY A 80 -9.06 -17.25 0.75
CA GLY A 80 -10.23 -17.91 0.17
C GLY A 80 -11.50 -17.74 1.02
N ILE A 81 -12.67 -17.91 0.41
CA ILE A 81 -13.99 -17.70 1.05
C ILE A 81 -14.17 -18.57 2.30
N MET A 82 -13.71 -19.81 2.28
CA MET A 82 -13.83 -20.75 3.42
C MET A 82 -13.02 -20.31 4.64
N ALA A 83 -11.99 -19.52 4.44
CA ALA A 83 -11.13 -19.01 5.52
C ALA A 83 -11.61 -17.67 6.09
N ARG A 84 -12.70 -17.11 5.54
CA ARG A 84 -13.25 -15.81 5.95
C ARG A 84 -14.48 -16.00 6.87
N LYS A 85 -14.65 -15.04 7.75
CA LYS A 85 -15.85 -14.88 8.58
C LYS A 85 -16.72 -13.75 8.03
N SER A 86 -18.02 -13.94 7.99
CA SER A 86 -18.96 -12.88 7.60
C SER A 86 -18.88 -11.68 8.51
N VAL A 87 -18.92 -10.49 7.95
CA VAL A 87 -18.99 -9.22 8.67
C VAL A 87 -20.44 -8.71 8.62
N HIS A 88 -21.07 -8.59 9.76
CA HIS A 88 -22.45 -8.12 9.93
C HIS A 88 -22.44 -6.75 10.60
N ALA A 89 -22.06 -5.72 9.85
CA ALA A 89 -22.12 -4.34 10.33
C ALA A 89 -22.48 -3.42 9.15
N MET A 90 -23.42 -2.51 9.39
CA MET A 90 -23.71 -1.43 8.45
C MET A 90 -23.14 -0.11 8.95
N ILE A 91 -23.33 0.21 10.22
CA ILE A 91 -22.81 1.40 10.90
C ILE A 91 -22.56 1.03 12.35
N PRO A 92 -21.37 1.27 12.93
CA PRO A 92 -20.12 1.66 12.28
C PRO A 92 -19.50 0.56 11.43
N ILE A 93 -18.40 0.86 10.72
CA ILE A 93 -17.69 -0.06 9.81
C ILE A 93 -17.23 -1.31 10.59
N GLY A 94 -17.56 -2.48 10.10
CA GLY A 94 -17.16 -3.74 10.71
C GLY A 94 -15.70 -4.10 10.44
N LYS A 95 -15.06 -4.77 11.40
CA LYS A 95 -13.69 -5.27 11.25
C LYS A 95 -13.61 -6.28 10.08
N GLY A 96 -12.82 -5.96 9.06
CA GLY A 96 -12.70 -6.76 7.83
C GLY A 96 -13.53 -6.22 6.66
N GLN A 97 -14.23 -5.10 6.83
CA GLN A 97 -15.02 -4.46 5.79
C GLN A 97 -14.14 -3.58 4.88
N ARG A 98 -14.61 -3.35 3.68
CA ARG A 98 -14.07 -2.38 2.72
C ARG A 98 -15.09 -1.27 2.55
N GLU A 99 -14.71 -0.05 2.88
CA GLU A 99 -15.58 1.12 2.82
C GLU A 99 -14.96 2.20 1.94
N LEU A 100 -15.63 2.56 0.86
CA LEU A 100 -15.13 3.54 -0.11
C LEU A 100 -15.38 4.97 0.40
N VAL A 101 -14.32 5.78 0.41
CA VAL A 101 -14.38 7.22 0.65
C VAL A 101 -14.19 7.94 -0.69
N ILE A 102 -15.28 8.40 -1.29
CA ILE A 102 -15.28 9.02 -2.63
C ILE A 102 -15.76 10.47 -2.57
N GLY A 103 -15.19 11.32 -3.41
CA GLY A 103 -15.61 12.72 -3.56
C GLY A 103 -14.56 13.56 -4.29
N ASP A 104 -14.90 14.81 -4.55
CA ASP A 104 -14.03 15.76 -5.24
C ASP A 104 -12.83 16.19 -4.38
N ARG A 105 -11.90 16.92 -4.98
CA ARG A 105 -10.74 17.49 -4.27
C ARG A 105 -11.18 18.35 -3.11
N GLN A 106 -10.42 18.29 -2.01
CA GLN A 106 -10.62 19.15 -0.82
C GLN A 106 -11.99 19.01 -0.14
N THR A 107 -12.69 17.89 -0.31
CA THR A 107 -13.99 17.62 0.36
C THR A 107 -13.85 16.98 1.74
N GLY A 108 -12.63 16.85 2.26
CA GLY A 108 -12.40 16.31 3.61
C GLY A 108 -12.20 14.79 3.69
N LYS A 109 -12.05 14.09 2.55
CA LYS A 109 -11.83 12.62 2.52
C LYS A 109 -10.67 12.17 3.42
N THR A 110 -9.51 12.79 3.24
CA THR A 110 -8.31 12.50 4.03
C THR A 110 -8.55 12.80 5.52
N SER A 111 -9.25 13.88 5.85
CA SER A 111 -9.55 14.22 7.24
C SER A 111 -10.38 13.16 7.94
N ILE A 112 -11.42 12.63 7.28
CA ILE A 112 -12.24 11.50 7.79
C ILE A 112 -11.36 10.31 8.12
N CYS A 113 -10.43 9.96 7.23
CA CYS A 113 -9.52 8.83 7.43
C CYS A 113 -8.52 9.07 8.57
N ILE A 114 -7.97 10.28 8.68
CA ILE A 114 -7.06 10.67 9.79
C ILE A 114 -7.80 10.61 11.13
N ASP A 115 -9.01 11.18 11.21
CA ASP A 115 -9.83 11.14 12.42
C ASP A 115 -10.19 9.69 12.79
N THR A 116 -10.43 8.83 11.80
CA THR A 116 -10.65 7.40 12.03
C THR A 116 -9.43 6.74 12.66
N ILE A 117 -8.22 7.05 12.19
CA ILE A 117 -6.96 6.55 12.78
C ILE A 117 -6.80 7.08 14.20
N LEU A 118 -6.95 8.39 14.43
CA LEU A 118 -6.82 9.00 15.75
C LEU A 118 -7.77 8.38 16.78
N ASN A 119 -8.97 8.00 16.35
CA ASN A 119 -9.98 7.36 17.18
C ASN A 119 -9.73 5.85 17.44
N GLN A 120 -8.66 5.25 16.94
CA GLN A 120 -8.29 3.85 17.25
C GLN A 120 -7.44 3.72 18.52
N LYS A 121 -7.07 4.83 19.16
CA LYS A 121 -6.29 4.82 20.38
C LYS A 121 -6.95 3.93 21.47
N GLY A 122 -6.20 2.93 21.93
CA GLY A 122 -6.68 1.98 22.97
C GLY A 122 -7.70 0.94 22.50
N LYS A 123 -7.85 0.72 21.15
CA LYS A 123 -8.83 -0.23 20.60
C LYS A 123 -8.19 -1.51 20.00
N ASP A 124 -6.93 -1.77 20.27
CA ASP A 124 -6.18 -2.91 19.72
C ASP A 124 -6.28 -3.02 18.20
N VAL A 125 -6.16 -1.88 17.52
CA VAL A 125 -6.16 -1.80 16.07
C VAL A 125 -4.84 -1.17 15.61
N ILE A 126 -4.10 -1.88 14.77
CA ILE A 126 -2.92 -1.36 14.09
C ILE A 126 -3.38 -0.60 12.86
N CYS A 127 -2.91 0.61 12.69
CA CYS A 127 -3.26 1.45 11.56
C CYS A 127 -2.13 1.47 10.53
N ILE A 128 -2.49 1.44 9.23
CA ILE A 128 -1.55 1.64 8.14
C ILE A 128 -2.10 2.74 7.25
N TYR A 129 -1.35 3.82 7.11
CA TYR A 129 -1.69 4.89 6.17
C TYR A 129 -0.78 4.81 4.95
N VAL A 130 -1.38 4.62 3.79
CA VAL A 130 -0.67 4.52 2.51
C VAL A 130 -0.86 5.81 1.72
N ALA A 131 0.17 6.66 1.71
CA ALA A 131 0.22 7.88 0.91
C ALA A 131 0.70 7.55 -0.51
N ILE A 132 -0.18 7.71 -1.51
CA ILE A 132 0.11 7.38 -2.91
C ILE A 132 0.22 8.66 -3.74
N GLY A 133 1.36 8.89 -4.36
CA GLY A 133 1.58 10.07 -5.20
C GLY A 133 1.43 11.40 -4.48
N GLN A 134 1.61 11.43 -3.17
CA GLN A 134 1.56 12.65 -2.37
C GLN A 134 2.93 13.32 -2.27
N LYS A 135 2.93 14.64 -2.10
CA LYS A 135 4.15 15.41 -1.87
C LYS A 135 4.73 15.05 -0.50
N ARG A 136 6.06 14.99 -0.39
CA ARG A 136 6.76 14.74 0.88
C ARG A 136 6.34 15.69 2.00
N SER A 137 6.07 16.97 1.67
CA SER A 137 5.58 17.96 2.64
C SER A 137 4.21 17.60 3.21
N THR A 138 3.30 17.07 2.38
CA THR A 138 1.98 16.62 2.80
C THR A 138 2.09 15.42 3.73
N VAL A 139 2.94 14.46 3.39
CA VAL A 139 3.20 13.29 4.25
C VAL A 139 3.81 13.70 5.58
N ALA A 140 4.75 14.66 5.58
CA ALA A 140 5.34 15.17 6.82
C ALA A 140 4.31 15.88 7.73
N GLN A 141 3.37 16.64 7.14
CA GLN A 141 2.27 17.27 7.89
C GLN A 141 1.33 16.22 8.49
N LEU A 142 1.02 15.15 7.74
CA LEU A 142 0.24 14.03 8.21
C LEU A 142 0.92 13.36 9.43
N VAL A 143 2.20 13.00 9.28
CA VAL A 143 2.98 12.38 10.38
C VAL A 143 2.96 13.25 11.62
N ASN A 144 3.19 14.56 11.49
CA ASN A 144 3.12 15.50 12.61
C ASN A 144 1.72 15.53 13.27
N THR A 145 0.66 15.41 12.49
CA THR A 145 -0.72 15.34 13.00
C THR A 145 -0.95 14.05 13.79
N LEU A 146 -0.48 12.91 13.27
CA LEU A 146 -0.57 11.62 13.95
C LEU A 146 0.29 11.57 15.22
N GLU A 147 1.50 12.15 15.19
CA GLU A 147 2.38 12.26 16.36
C GLU A 147 1.73 13.11 17.47
N LYS A 148 1.19 14.29 17.15
CA LYS A 148 0.48 15.15 18.09
C LYS A 148 -0.74 14.46 18.71
N GLY A 149 -1.44 13.62 17.95
CA GLY A 149 -2.56 12.82 18.43
C GLY A 149 -2.14 11.58 19.21
N GLY A 150 -0.85 11.25 19.28
CA GLY A 150 -0.33 10.01 19.88
C GLY A 150 -0.73 8.76 19.10
N ALA A 151 -1.00 8.91 17.79
CA ALA A 151 -1.40 7.79 16.95
C ALA A 151 -0.23 7.05 16.31
N MET A 152 0.97 7.61 16.32
CA MET A 152 2.16 6.92 15.81
C MET A 152 2.53 5.67 16.62
N ASP A 153 2.09 5.58 17.87
CA ASP A 153 2.33 4.41 18.73
C ASP A 153 1.67 3.10 18.18
N TYR A 154 0.70 3.24 17.27
CA TYR A 154 -0.01 2.11 16.64
C TYR A 154 -0.18 2.30 15.13
N THR A 155 0.55 3.22 14.51
CA THR A 155 0.41 3.52 13.08
C THR A 155 1.71 3.33 12.32
N ILE A 156 1.61 2.74 11.14
CA ILE A 156 2.67 2.66 10.12
C ILE A 156 2.29 3.61 9.00
N VAL A 157 3.21 4.46 8.56
CA VAL A 157 3.00 5.32 7.39
C VAL A 157 3.85 4.81 6.24
N VAL A 158 3.20 4.49 5.12
CA VAL A 158 3.86 4.07 3.88
C VAL A 158 3.73 5.19 2.87
N SER A 159 4.85 5.71 2.39
CA SER A 159 4.88 6.78 1.40
C SER A 159 5.44 6.26 0.08
N ALA A 160 4.61 6.29 -0.96
CA ALA A 160 5.02 6.09 -2.33
C ALA A 160 4.96 7.43 -3.07
N SER A 161 6.11 7.96 -3.45
CA SER A 161 6.17 9.22 -4.18
C SER A 161 5.64 9.05 -5.61
N ALA A 162 5.17 10.15 -6.23
CA ALA A 162 4.72 10.14 -7.62
C ALA A 162 5.83 9.79 -8.63
N SER A 163 7.09 9.83 -8.20
CA SER A 163 8.25 9.41 -8.99
C SER A 163 8.55 7.91 -8.90
N GLU A 164 7.91 7.20 -7.99
CA GLU A 164 8.07 5.75 -7.82
C GLU A 164 6.97 5.07 -8.62
N SER A 165 7.31 4.60 -9.82
CA SER A 165 6.41 3.88 -10.74
C SER A 165 6.07 2.44 -10.29
N ALA A 166 6.23 2.12 -9.03
CA ALA A 166 6.01 0.77 -8.52
C ALA A 166 4.53 0.45 -8.38
N PRO A 167 4.06 -0.73 -8.83
CA PRO A 167 2.74 -1.23 -8.46
C PRO A 167 2.72 -1.47 -6.94
N LEU A 168 1.91 -0.69 -6.28
CA LEU A 168 1.91 -0.57 -4.83
C LEU A 168 1.00 -1.62 -4.21
N GLN A 169 1.58 -2.61 -3.55
CA GLN A 169 0.81 -3.62 -2.83
C GLN A 169 1.16 -3.60 -1.34
N PHE A 170 0.69 -2.53 -0.68
CA PHE A 170 1.02 -2.24 0.71
C PHE A 170 0.26 -3.08 1.74
N ILE A 171 -0.68 -3.91 1.29
CA ILE A 171 -1.47 -4.73 2.18
C ILE A 171 -0.66 -5.85 2.85
N ALA A 172 0.49 -6.25 2.25
CA ALA A 172 1.34 -7.31 2.80
C ALA A 172 1.80 -7.05 4.24
N MET A 173 2.06 -5.77 4.60
CA MET A 173 2.40 -5.41 5.98
C MET A 173 1.23 -5.64 6.94
N GLY A 174 0.00 -5.36 6.49
CA GLY A 174 -1.21 -5.58 7.28
C GLY A 174 -1.56 -7.06 7.42
N GLU A 175 -1.27 -7.88 6.41
CA GLU A 175 -1.54 -9.31 6.42
C GLU A 175 -0.74 -10.04 7.50
N GLU A 176 0.49 -9.64 7.78
CA GLU A 176 1.26 -10.24 8.86
C GLU A 176 0.50 -10.14 10.19
N PHE A 177 0.03 -8.95 10.52
CA PHE A 177 -0.75 -8.72 11.73
C PHE A 177 -2.11 -9.45 11.71
N MET A 178 -2.78 -9.49 10.56
CA MET A 178 -4.04 -10.21 10.40
C MET A 178 -3.86 -11.71 10.68
N PHE A 179 -2.80 -12.32 10.14
CA PHE A 179 -2.51 -13.74 10.37
C PHE A 179 -1.99 -14.03 11.79
N GLU A 180 -1.48 -13.02 12.50
CA GLU A 180 -1.20 -13.09 13.95
C GLU A 180 -2.47 -12.91 14.82
N GLY A 181 -3.66 -12.83 14.23
CA GLY A 181 -4.93 -12.64 14.92
C GLY A 181 -5.25 -11.19 15.31
N LYS A 182 -4.40 -10.24 14.91
CA LYS A 182 -4.58 -8.80 15.20
C LYS A 182 -5.56 -8.15 14.23
N HIS A 183 -6.02 -6.94 14.56
CA HIS A 183 -6.91 -6.15 13.73
C HIS A 183 -6.15 -4.99 13.09
N VAL A 184 -6.34 -4.80 11.79
CA VAL A 184 -5.68 -3.76 11.01
C VAL A 184 -6.72 -2.85 10.37
N LEU A 185 -6.45 -1.55 10.40
CA LEU A 185 -7.13 -0.53 9.61
C LEU A 185 -6.13 -0.01 8.58
N ILE A 186 -6.44 -0.17 7.30
CA ILE A 186 -5.59 0.35 6.22
C ILE A 186 -6.31 1.43 5.43
N VAL A 187 -5.65 2.57 5.23
CA VAL A 187 -6.14 3.70 4.42
C VAL A 187 -5.29 3.81 3.17
N TYR A 188 -5.92 3.90 1.99
CA TYR A 188 -5.26 4.14 0.71
C TYR A 188 -5.57 5.54 0.20
N ASP A 189 -4.66 6.47 0.32
CA ASP A 189 -4.84 7.87 -0.05
C ASP A 189 -3.87 8.29 -1.19
N ASP A 190 -4.24 8.22 -2.48
CA ASP A 190 -5.52 7.76 -3.00
C ASP A 190 -5.33 6.76 -4.15
N LEU A 191 -6.33 5.92 -4.40
CA LEU A 191 -6.29 4.93 -5.47
C LEU A 191 -6.44 5.55 -6.88
N THR A 192 -6.93 6.77 -7.02
CA THR A 192 -6.95 7.49 -8.30
C THR A 192 -5.52 7.71 -8.80
N LYS A 193 -4.63 8.19 -7.93
CA LYS A 193 -3.21 8.36 -8.27
C LYS A 193 -2.51 7.02 -8.52
N HIS A 194 -2.90 5.98 -7.79
CA HIS A 194 -2.43 4.61 -8.04
C HIS A 194 -2.75 4.16 -9.47
N ALA A 195 -4.00 4.37 -9.92
CA ALA A 195 -4.41 4.04 -11.29
C ALA A 195 -3.64 4.86 -12.34
N VAL A 196 -3.40 6.16 -12.09
CA VAL A 196 -2.62 7.03 -12.97
C VAL A 196 -1.18 6.54 -13.11
N ALA A 197 -0.52 6.22 -12.00
CA ALA A 197 0.84 5.68 -12.01
C ALA A 197 0.92 4.34 -12.78
N TYR A 198 -0.09 3.48 -12.60
CA TYR A 198 -0.18 2.22 -13.34
C TYR A 198 -0.38 2.43 -14.84
N ARG A 199 -1.19 3.42 -15.24
CA ARG A 199 -1.37 3.82 -16.63
C ARG A 199 -0.04 4.28 -17.25
N GLU A 200 0.68 5.18 -16.59
CA GLU A 200 1.96 5.69 -17.05
C GLU A 200 2.96 4.55 -17.25
N MET A 201 3.09 3.68 -16.27
CA MET A 201 3.95 2.50 -16.34
C MET A 201 3.55 1.57 -17.51
N SER A 202 2.25 1.32 -17.69
CA SER A 202 1.76 0.45 -18.76
C SER A 202 2.03 1.01 -20.15
N LEU A 203 1.94 2.33 -20.32
CA LEU A 203 2.29 3.01 -21.55
C LEU A 203 3.80 2.94 -21.86
N LEU A 204 4.66 3.12 -20.84
CA LEU A 204 6.11 2.93 -20.97
C LEU A 204 6.48 1.51 -21.37
N LEU A 205 5.76 0.51 -20.86
CA LEU A 205 5.91 -0.91 -21.22
C LEU A 205 5.23 -1.26 -22.55
N LYS A 206 4.72 -0.24 -23.31
CA LYS A 206 4.04 -0.42 -24.60
C LYS A 206 2.85 -1.37 -24.56
N ARG A 207 2.20 -1.52 -23.41
CA ARG A 207 0.95 -2.28 -23.30
C ARG A 207 -0.17 -1.54 -24.05
N PRO A 208 -1.07 -2.26 -24.77
CA PRO A 208 -2.12 -1.62 -25.56
C PRO A 208 -3.06 -0.82 -24.65
N PRO A 209 -3.27 0.48 -24.91
CA PRO A 209 -4.17 1.31 -24.11
C PRO A 209 -5.63 1.04 -24.46
N GLY A 210 -6.48 1.10 -23.44
CA GLY A 210 -7.93 1.13 -23.56
C GLY A 210 -8.48 2.56 -23.44
N ARG A 211 -9.69 2.69 -22.91
CA ARG A 211 -10.33 3.99 -22.69
C ARG A 211 -9.47 4.89 -21.80
N GLU A 212 -9.34 6.15 -22.16
CA GLU A 212 -8.52 7.16 -21.44
C GLU A 212 -7.06 6.74 -21.23
N ALA A 213 -6.57 5.91 -22.15
CA ALA A 213 -5.23 5.32 -22.12
C ALA A 213 -4.94 4.40 -20.91
N TYR A 214 -5.96 4.01 -20.14
CA TYR A 214 -5.78 3.00 -19.11
C TYR A 214 -5.62 1.61 -19.73
N PRO A 215 -4.76 0.75 -19.15
CA PRO A 215 -4.65 -0.63 -19.59
C PRO A 215 -5.94 -1.41 -19.24
N GLY A 216 -6.26 -2.46 -20.00
CA GLY A 216 -7.48 -3.25 -19.82
C GLY A 216 -7.61 -3.93 -18.46
N ASP A 217 -6.50 -4.12 -17.75
CA ASP A 217 -6.42 -4.76 -16.44
C ASP A 217 -6.43 -3.77 -15.25
N VAL A 218 -6.73 -2.49 -15.47
CA VAL A 218 -6.76 -1.49 -14.37
C VAL A 218 -7.72 -1.86 -13.24
N PHE A 219 -8.84 -2.50 -13.56
CA PHE A 219 -9.75 -3.01 -12.53
C PHE A 219 -9.08 -4.10 -11.66
N TYR A 220 -8.32 -5.00 -12.28
CA TYR A 220 -7.60 -6.04 -11.56
C TYR A 220 -6.55 -5.48 -10.60
N LEU A 221 -5.93 -4.34 -10.92
CA LEU A 221 -5.02 -3.63 -10.03
C LEU A 221 -5.65 -3.32 -8.66
N HIS A 222 -6.86 -2.79 -8.65
CA HIS A 222 -7.56 -2.44 -7.42
C HIS A 222 -8.25 -3.63 -6.77
N SER A 223 -8.85 -4.53 -7.56
CA SER A 223 -9.56 -5.69 -7.02
C SER A 223 -8.63 -6.63 -6.26
N ARG A 224 -7.47 -6.97 -6.81
CA ARG A 224 -6.49 -7.83 -6.12
C ARG A 224 -5.93 -7.21 -4.84
N LEU A 225 -5.84 -5.88 -4.78
CA LEU A 225 -5.44 -5.15 -3.57
C LEU A 225 -6.55 -5.23 -2.50
N LEU A 226 -7.77 -4.85 -2.87
CA LEU A 226 -8.88 -4.74 -1.92
C LEU A 226 -9.43 -6.10 -1.48
N GLU A 227 -9.33 -7.13 -2.32
CA GLU A 227 -9.80 -8.47 -2.00
C GLU A 227 -9.00 -9.14 -0.88
N ARG A 228 -7.78 -8.68 -0.64
CA ARG A 228 -6.93 -9.16 0.47
C ARG A 228 -7.40 -8.63 1.84
N ALA A 229 -8.20 -7.55 1.87
CA ALA A 229 -8.84 -7.07 3.09
C ALA A 229 -10.02 -7.99 3.44
N ALA A 230 -9.96 -8.62 4.62
CA ALA A 230 -10.93 -9.61 5.04
C ALA A 230 -10.97 -9.74 6.58
N LYS A 231 -12.00 -10.45 7.07
CA LYS A 231 -12.06 -11.00 8.43
C LYS A 231 -11.80 -12.48 8.35
N LEU A 232 -10.77 -12.96 9.04
CA LEU A 232 -10.47 -14.39 9.12
C LEU A 232 -11.47 -15.11 10.04
N SER A 233 -11.64 -16.40 9.77
CA SER A 233 -12.37 -17.30 10.67
C SER A 233 -11.68 -17.42 12.03
N ASP A 234 -12.43 -17.82 13.05
CA ASP A 234 -11.88 -17.97 14.40
C ASP A 234 -10.82 -19.08 14.46
N GLU A 235 -10.92 -20.09 13.60
CA GLU A 235 -9.94 -21.17 13.43
C GLU A 235 -8.57 -20.65 12.93
N LEU A 236 -8.57 -19.54 12.19
CA LEU A 236 -7.37 -18.86 11.68
C LEU A 236 -6.97 -17.65 12.55
N GLY A 237 -7.42 -17.60 13.80
CA GLY A 237 -7.07 -16.56 14.77
C GLY A 237 -7.97 -15.34 14.76
N GLY A 238 -8.97 -15.26 13.87
CA GLY A 238 -9.97 -14.19 13.87
C GLY A 238 -9.45 -12.78 13.58
N GLY A 239 -8.24 -12.63 13.07
CA GLY A 239 -7.67 -11.34 12.66
C GLY A 239 -8.44 -10.68 11.53
N SER A 240 -8.19 -9.41 11.27
CA SER A 240 -8.90 -8.70 10.20
C SER A 240 -8.09 -7.55 9.61
N ILE A 241 -8.35 -7.25 8.33
CA ILE A 241 -7.96 -6.00 7.69
C ILE A 241 -9.22 -5.28 7.24
N THR A 242 -9.44 -4.08 7.75
CA THR A 242 -10.47 -3.14 7.33
C THR A 242 -9.83 -2.13 6.38
N ALA A 243 -10.39 -1.94 5.18
CA ALA A 243 -9.80 -1.06 4.18
C ALA A 243 -10.67 0.17 3.91
N LEU A 244 -10.05 1.35 3.94
CA LEU A 244 -10.64 2.62 3.56
C LEU A 244 -9.93 3.17 2.31
N PRO A 245 -10.30 2.71 1.10
CA PRO A 245 -9.80 3.30 -0.14
C PRO A 245 -10.42 4.67 -0.38
N ILE A 246 -9.57 5.64 -0.72
CA ILE A 246 -9.98 6.98 -1.15
C ILE A 246 -9.95 7.04 -2.67
N ILE A 247 -11.04 7.54 -3.26
CA ILE A 247 -11.13 7.86 -4.69
C ILE A 247 -11.42 9.35 -4.84
N GLU A 248 -10.68 9.98 -5.72
CA GLU A 248 -10.89 11.38 -6.10
C GLU A 248 -11.66 11.45 -7.42
N THR A 249 -12.81 12.13 -7.39
CA THR A 249 -13.60 12.42 -8.59
C THR A 249 -13.15 13.74 -9.21
N GLN A 250 -13.37 13.88 -10.52
CA GLN A 250 -13.14 15.12 -11.26
C GLN A 250 -14.49 15.78 -11.48
N ALA A 251 -14.81 16.76 -10.63
CA ALA A 251 -15.96 17.66 -10.68
C ALA A 251 -17.06 17.29 -11.70
N GLY A 252 -18.03 16.50 -11.29
CA GLY A 252 -19.15 16.10 -12.14
C GLY A 252 -19.90 14.92 -11.58
#